data_71423b2e59fd85356c7fb57aef64e8f6
#
_entry.id   71423b2e59fd85356c7fb57aef64e8f6
#
_cell.length_a   1.000
_cell.length_b   1.000
_cell.length_c   1.000
_cell.angle_alpha   90.00
_cell.angle_beta   90.00
_cell.angle_gamma   90.00
#
_symmetry.space_group_name_H-M   'P 1'
#
loop_
_entity.id
_entity.type
_entity.pdbx_description
1 polymer ?
#
loop_
_entity_poly.entity_id
_entity_poly.type
_entity_poly.pdbx_seq_one_letter_code
_entity_poly.pdbx_strand_id
1 'polypeptide(L)'
;MNRSVIFVLLFTLFSASGFAKAVDFGDHIFYFTKAEIVDNYTTRIPFKLVDRLIVIEGEYRGEKGRFILDTGSERLLLNKAHFSDLIQEYSNHVETSGVLDYVDDPVEKRVRKILFNNLSIENKRSHIIDMRHIEKSKKIKVLGIIGYNVLKDYEIFVDMYLNQITLTKIDADGNKLGNQPYLEEVVDSIDFTLKKHTIVIEGSINRKKLTFGLDTGAEFNQISSRVSKQVLKSFYPKKRVKLMGASDRKIEVLYGNLHKLKLSETVYFGPMKTLLTNLNSMNKAFGTKLDGILGHDFFAQKRAIINYKKQKIYFIDFPIQLK
;
A
#
# COMPACT_ATOMS: atom_id res chain seq x y z
N MET A 1 17.67 -10.38 21.75
CA MET A 1 17.31 -11.07 20.51
C MET A 1 16.06 -10.38 19.93
N ASN A 2 16.27 -9.46 18.99
CA ASN A 2 15.19 -8.72 18.34
C ASN A 2 14.59 -9.61 17.25
N ARG A 3 13.44 -10.20 17.50
CA ARG A 3 12.64 -10.88 16.48
C ARG A 3 12.02 -9.84 15.58
N SER A 4 12.51 -9.74 14.36
CA SER A 4 11.89 -8.91 13.31
C SER A 4 10.59 -9.58 12.90
N VAL A 5 9.47 -9.08 13.40
CA VAL A 5 8.15 -9.51 12.94
C VAL A 5 7.86 -8.79 11.63
N ILE A 6 7.86 -9.53 10.52
CA ILE A 6 7.46 -9.00 9.22
C ILE A 6 5.95 -9.16 9.13
N PHE A 7 5.27 -8.03 9.12
CA PHE A 7 3.87 -7.98 8.75
C PHE A 7 3.77 -7.37 7.35
N VAL A 8 3.37 -8.20 6.40
CA VAL A 8 2.73 -7.71 5.18
C VAL A 8 1.36 -7.26 5.63
N LEU A 9 1.05 -5.98 5.51
CA LEU A 9 -0.28 -5.48 5.83
C LEU A 9 -1.28 -6.24 4.97
N LEU A 10 -2.31 -6.73 5.62
CA LEU A 10 -3.34 -7.63 5.14
C LEU A 10 -3.84 -7.23 3.73
N PHE A 11 -3.43 -7.98 2.73
CA PHE A 11 -4.16 -8.03 1.47
C PHE A 11 -5.56 -8.57 1.78
N THR A 12 -6.56 -7.71 1.75
CA THR A 12 -7.94 -8.12 1.88
C THR A 12 -8.38 -8.80 0.59
N LEU A 13 -8.20 -10.12 0.51
CA LEU A 13 -8.67 -10.91 -0.62
C LEU A 13 -10.19 -11.02 -0.59
N PHE A 14 -10.83 -10.41 -1.56
CA PHE A 14 -12.26 -10.51 -1.77
C PHE A 14 -12.58 -11.78 -2.55
N SER A 15 -13.07 -12.83 -1.91
CA SER A 15 -13.67 -13.95 -2.63
C SER A 15 -15.18 -13.75 -2.70
N ALA A 16 -15.67 -13.21 -3.83
CA ALA A 16 -17.07 -13.34 -4.18
C ALA A 16 -17.33 -14.80 -4.57
N SER A 17 -18.03 -15.56 -3.73
CA SER A 17 -18.56 -16.87 -4.10
C SER A 17 -19.74 -16.71 -5.07
N GLY A 18 -19.44 -16.51 -6.33
CA GLY A 18 -20.35 -16.73 -7.43
C GLY A 18 -19.85 -17.94 -8.21
N PHE A 19 -20.73 -18.87 -8.55
CA PHE A 19 -20.43 -20.00 -9.42
C PHE A 19 -19.83 -19.48 -10.74
N ALA A 20 -18.52 -19.51 -10.85
CA ALA A 20 -17.83 -19.18 -12.07
C ALA A 20 -17.61 -20.48 -12.84
N LYS A 21 -18.28 -20.63 -13.97
CA LYS A 21 -17.79 -21.47 -15.07
C LYS A 21 -16.32 -21.09 -15.32
N ALA A 22 -15.48 -22.09 -15.51
CA ALA A 22 -14.11 -21.87 -15.95
C ALA A 22 -14.15 -21.08 -17.27
N VAL A 23 -13.89 -19.80 -17.19
CA VAL A 23 -13.65 -18.94 -18.35
C VAL A 23 -12.14 -18.99 -18.55
N ASP A 24 -11.74 -19.47 -19.70
CA ASP A 24 -10.38 -19.39 -20.21
C ASP A 24 -10.05 -17.89 -20.33
N PHE A 25 -9.30 -17.39 -19.38
CA PHE A 25 -8.81 -16.02 -19.44
C PHE A 25 -7.53 -16.05 -20.26
N GLY A 26 -7.65 -15.82 -21.56
CA GLY A 26 -6.49 -15.48 -22.38
C GLY A 26 -5.63 -14.42 -21.66
N ASP A 27 -4.32 -14.53 -21.81
CA ASP A 27 -3.34 -13.61 -21.21
C ASP A 27 -3.81 -12.17 -21.41
N HIS A 28 -4.33 -11.56 -20.36
CA HIS A 28 -4.61 -10.12 -20.37
C HIS A 28 -3.29 -9.38 -20.48
N ILE A 29 -2.93 -9.02 -21.71
CA ILE A 29 -1.75 -8.21 -21.97
C ILE A 29 -2.02 -6.83 -21.38
N PHE A 30 -1.45 -6.58 -20.21
CA PHE A 30 -1.47 -5.25 -19.60
C PHE A 30 -0.40 -4.39 -20.29
N TYR A 31 -0.81 -3.43 -21.09
CA TYR A 31 0.11 -2.44 -21.62
C TYR A 31 0.32 -1.34 -20.57
N PHE A 32 1.56 -1.18 -20.13
CA PHE A 32 2.00 -0.02 -19.36
C PHE A 32 2.65 0.97 -20.31
N THR A 33 2.31 2.23 -20.19
CA THR A 33 3.06 3.29 -20.84
C THR A 33 4.45 3.40 -20.20
N LYS A 34 5.44 3.90 -20.93
CA LYS A 34 6.78 4.11 -20.36
C LYS A 34 6.74 5.17 -19.27
N ALA A 35 7.60 5.01 -18.26
CA ALA A 35 7.83 6.07 -17.30
C ALA A 35 8.44 7.29 -17.98
N GLU A 36 7.99 8.48 -17.62
CA GLU A 36 8.51 9.76 -18.08
C GLU A 36 9.57 10.27 -17.10
N ILE A 37 10.77 10.55 -17.60
CA ILE A 37 11.80 11.25 -16.82
C ILE A 37 11.50 12.76 -16.93
N VAL A 38 11.18 13.37 -15.79
CA VAL A 38 10.93 14.82 -15.73
C VAL A 38 12.27 15.55 -15.60
N ASP A 39 13.14 15.07 -14.73
CA ASP A 39 14.52 15.52 -14.53
C ASP A 39 15.37 14.39 -13.91
N ASN A 40 16.62 14.68 -13.54
CA ASN A 40 17.53 13.67 -12.95
C ASN A 40 17.08 13.10 -11.61
N TYR A 41 16.09 13.70 -10.96
CA TYR A 41 15.60 13.35 -9.62
C TYR A 41 14.14 12.95 -9.62
N THR A 42 13.40 13.20 -10.70
CA THR A 42 11.95 13.03 -10.76
C THR A 42 11.54 12.14 -11.92
N THR A 43 10.75 11.13 -11.59
CA THR A 43 10.19 10.19 -12.57
C THR A 43 8.69 10.03 -12.34
N ARG A 44 7.91 10.07 -13.42
CA ARG A 44 6.49 9.71 -13.46
C ARG A 44 6.35 8.28 -13.93
N ILE A 45 5.71 7.45 -13.14
CA ILE A 45 5.52 6.03 -13.42
C ILE A 45 4.02 5.75 -13.56
N PRO A 46 3.53 5.43 -14.75
CA PRO A 46 2.16 4.99 -14.93
C PRO A 46 1.90 3.71 -14.14
N PHE A 47 0.73 3.62 -13.53
CA PHE A 47 0.31 2.41 -12.84
C PHE A 47 -1.02 1.86 -13.38
N LYS A 48 -1.32 0.65 -13.03
CA LYS A 48 -2.63 0.05 -13.20
C LYS A 48 -3.22 -0.34 -11.86
N LEU A 49 -4.54 -0.24 -11.76
CA LEU A 49 -5.24 -0.75 -10.60
C LEU A 49 -5.62 -2.22 -10.85
N VAL A 50 -5.11 -3.10 -10.00
CA VAL A 50 -5.52 -4.50 -9.96
C VAL A 50 -6.22 -4.74 -8.63
N ASP A 51 -7.52 -4.97 -8.67
CA ASP A 51 -8.34 -5.08 -7.46
C ASP A 51 -8.07 -3.93 -6.47
N ARG A 52 -7.92 -2.70 -6.97
CA ARG A 52 -7.64 -1.47 -6.20
C ARG A 52 -6.21 -1.32 -5.68
N LEU A 53 -5.32 -2.25 -5.96
CA LEU A 53 -3.89 -2.12 -5.67
C LEU A 53 -3.21 -1.32 -6.77
N ILE A 54 -2.29 -0.46 -6.38
CA ILE A 54 -1.41 0.28 -7.31
C ILE A 54 -0.32 -0.68 -7.78
N VAL A 55 -0.31 -0.97 -9.07
CA VAL A 55 0.63 -1.92 -9.68
C VAL A 55 1.44 -1.23 -10.76
N ILE A 56 2.76 -1.29 -10.64
CA ILE A 56 3.71 -0.76 -11.62
C ILE A 56 4.53 -1.88 -12.27
N GLU A 57 4.97 -1.67 -13.49
CA GLU A 57 5.86 -2.60 -14.18
C GLU A 57 7.32 -2.35 -13.78
N GLY A 58 8.08 -3.43 -13.60
CA GLY A 58 9.49 -3.34 -13.27
C GLY A 58 10.27 -4.58 -13.67
N GLU A 59 11.60 -4.50 -13.52
CA GLU A 59 12.52 -5.58 -13.85
C GLU A 59 13.54 -5.76 -12.73
N TYR A 60 13.76 -7.02 -12.34
CA TYR A 60 14.82 -7.41 -11.42
C TYR A 60 15.54 -8.66 -11.91
N ARG A 61 16.88 -8.59 -12.09
CA ARG A 61 17.73 -9.69 -12.59
C ARG A 61 17.30 -10.24 -13.96
N GLY A 62 16.80 -9.37 -14.85
CA GLY A 62 16.27 -9.77 -16.16
C GLY A 62 14.84 -10.28 -16.17
N GLU A 63 14.27 -10.55 -14.98
CA GLU A 63 12.86 -10.92 -14.85
C GLU A 63 11.98 -9.68 -14.90
N LYS A 64 11.09 -9.63 -15.89
CA LYS A 64 10.05 -8.59 -16.02
C LYS A 64 8.75 -9.04 -15.36
N GLY A 65 8.10 -8.11 -14.68
CA GLY A 65 6.82 -8.35 -14.01
C GLY A 65 6.34 -7.13 -13.25
N ARG A 66 5.51 -7.35 -12.27
CA ARG A 66 4.79 -6.27 -11.59
C ARG A 66 5.22 -6.15 -10.15
N PHE A 67 5.26 -4.91 -9.68
CA PHE A 67 5.47 -4.58 -8.28
C PHE A 67 4.23 -3.85 -7.76
N ILE A 68 3.82 -4.18 -6.54
CA ILE A 68 2.74 -3.49 -5.83
C ILE A 68 3.38 -2.37 -5.01
N LEU A 69 2.81 -1.16 -5.07
CA LEU A 69 3.23 -0.05 -4.22
C LEU A 69 2.43 -0.09 -2.92
N ASP A 70 3.12 -0.25 -1.78
CA ASP A 70 2.51 -0.50 -0.49
C ASP A 70 3.19 0.32 0.62
N THR A 71 2.56 1.44 1.00
CA THR A 71 3.06 2.29 2.10
C THR A 71 2.90 1.65 3.47
N GLY A 72 2.12 0.59 3.60
CA GLY A 72 1.96 -0.21 4.81
C GLY A 72 3.03 -1.28 4.98
N SER A 73 3.78 -1.63 3.94
CA SER A 73 4.91 -2.55 4.03
C SER A 73 6.18 -1.87 4.54
N GLU A 74 6.88 -2.46 5.51
CA GLU A 74 8.13 -1.92 6.05
C GLU A 74 9.25 -1.92 5.02
N ARG A 75 9.33 -2.97 4.21
CA ARG A 75 10.48 -3.26 3.34
C ARG A 75 10.08 -3.54 1.91
N LEU A 76 11.07 -3.48 1.06
CA LEU A 76 11.01 -4.11 -0.25
C LEU A 76 10.86 -5.62 -0.05
N LEU A 77 9.86 -6.21 -0.65
CA LEU A 77 9.63 -7.65 -0.64
C LEU A 77 9.81 -8.22 -2.04
N LEU A 78 10.47 -9.36 -2.17
CA LEU A 78 10.61 -10.10 -3.42
C LEU A 78 9.86 -11.42 -3.34
N ASN A 79 9.24 -11.83 -4.43
CA ASN A 79 8.46 -13.05 -4.49
C ASN A 79 9.37 -14.28 -4.65
N LYS A 80 9.36 -15.16 -3.66
CA LYS A 80 10.10 -16.43 -3.65
C LYS A 80 9.84 -17.26 -4.91
N ALA A 81 8.64 -17.19 -5.47
CA ALA A 81 8.29 -17.95 -6.68
C ALA A 81 9.18 -17.62 -7.90
N HIS A 82 9.71 -16.40 -7.98
CA HIS A 82 10.54 -15.94 -9.09
C HIS A 82 12.02 -15.82 -8.74
N PHE A 83 12.40 -15.88 -7.46
CA PHE A 83 13.75 -15.64 -6.96
C PHE A 83 14.18 -16.68 -5.93
N SER A 84 13.84 -17.96 -6.16
CA SER A 84 14.18 -19.07 -5.27
C SER A 84 15.69 -19.34 -5.20
N ASP A 85 16.43 -19.03 -6.26
CA ASP A 85 17.90 -19.13 -6.31
C ASP A 85 18.59 -18.23 -5.26
N LEU A 86 18.00 -17.10 -4.93
CA LEU A 86 18.50 -16.22 -3.88
C LEU A 86 18.43 -16.84 -2.47
N ILE A 87 17.67 -17.90 -2.29
CA ILE A 87 17.53 -18.60 -1.01
C ILE A 87 18.54 -19.72 -0.89
N GLN A 88 18.82 -20.45 -1.98
CA GLN A 88 19.73 -21.60 -2.00
C GLN A 88 21.16 -21.24 -1.57
N GLU A 89 21.58 -19.99 -1.77
CA GLU A 89 22.88 -19.52 -1.28
C GLU A 89 23.02 -19.49 0.25
N TYR A 90 21.94 -19.71 1.02
CA TYR A 90 21.90 -19.59 2.49
C TYR A 90 21.36 -20.81 3.23
N SER A 91 21.01 -21.91 2.56
CA SER A 91 20.40 -23.09 3.16
C SER A 91 21.33 -23.96 4.00
N ASN A 92 22.50 -23.48 4.38
CA ASN A 92 23.33 -24.09 5.41
C ASN A 92 23.05 -23.42 6.76
N HIS A 93 22.07 -23.89 7.48
CA HIS A 93 21.77 -23.78 8.91
C HIS A 93 20.38 -23.26 9.29
N VAL A 94 19.78 -24.16 10.09
CA VAL A 94 18.76 -24.01 11.13
C VAL A 94 17.36 -24.47 10.77
N GLU A 95 17.10 -25.72 11.12
CA GLU A 95 15.77 -26.24 11.44
C GLU A 95 15.26 -25.55 12.71
N THR A 96 14.07 -24.93 12.65
CA THR A 96 13.29 -24.59 13.85
C THR A 96 11.84 -24.99 13.66
N SER A 97 11.42 -25.93 14.49
CA SER A 97 10.06 -26.42 14.63
C SER A 97 9.19 -25.44 15.45
N GLY A 98 7.93 -25.28 15.06
CA GLY A 98 6.83 -25.10 16.03
C GLY A 98 6.00 -23.84 15.99
N VAL A 99 4.78 -24.00 15.54
CA VAL A 99 3.49 -23.49 16.04
C VAL A 99 3.10 -22.02 15.78
N LEU A 100 2.04 -21.88 14.99
CA LEU A 100 1.16 -20.73 14.75
C LEU A 100 1.66 -19.67 13.78
N ASP A 101 1.12 -19.72 12.54
CA ASP A 101 0.96 -18.62 11.55
C ASP A 101 2.15 -17.66 11.38
N TYR A 102 3.35 -18.18 11.28
CA TYR A 102 4.52 -17.44 10.85
C TYR A 102 4.78 -17.77 9.38
N VAL A 103 4.88 -16.74 8.56
CA VAL A 103 5.66 -16.81 7.32
C VAL A 103 7.05 -17.35 7.71
N ASP A 104 7.55 -18.38 7.03
CA ASP A 104 8.92 -18.90 7.20
C ASP A 104 9.88 -17.71 7.39
N ASP A 105 10.85 -17.84 8.30
CA ASP A 105 11.78 -16.73 8.61
C ASP A 105 12.28 -16.13 7.31
N PRO A 106 11.93 -14.87 7.03
CA PRO A 106 12.19 -14.30 5.72
C PRO A 106 13.68 -14.13 5.52
N VAL A 107 14.16 -14.61 4.39
CA VAL A 107 15.55 -14.43 4.01
C VAL A 107 15.80 -12.97 3.66
N GLU A 108 16.64 -12.29 4.44
CA GLU A 108 17.06 -10.93 4.11
C GLU A 108 18.13 -10.95 3.00
N LYS A 109 17.91 -10.18 1.95
CA LYS A 109 18.86 -10.00 0.84
C LYS A 109 19.05 -8.53 0.51
N ARG A 110 20.27 -8.19 0.07
CA ARG A 110 20.56 -6.88 -0.50
C ARG A 110 20.28 -6.89 -1.99
N VAL A 111 19.30 -6.13 -2.40
CA VAL A 111 18.97 -5.90 -3.81
C VAL A 111 19.90 -4.83 -4.36
N ARG A 112 20.73 -5.18 -5.36
CA ARG A 112 21.65 -4.24 -5.98
C ARG A 112 20.93 -3.20 -6.80
N LYS A 113 19.99 -3.63 -7.68
CA LYS A 113 19.30 -2.74 -8.61
C LYS A 113 17.98 -3.34 -9.06
N ILE A 114 16.89 -2.56 -8.95
CA ILE A 114 15.61 -2.82 -9.62
C ILE A 114 15.36 -1.69 -10.59
N LEU A 115 14.84 -2.01 -11.76
CA LEU A 115 14.52 -1.05 -12.81
C LEU A 115 12.99 -0.88 -12.91
N PHE A 116 12.55 0.35 -12.93
CA PHE A 116 11.19 0.76 -13.28
C PHE A 116 11.27 1.66 -14.51
N ASN A 117 11.35 1.04 -15.69
CA ASN A 117 11.74 1.70 -16.91
C ASN A 117 13.11 2.42 -16.74
N ASN A 118 13.11 3.74 -16.61
CA ASN A 118 14.32 4.55 -16.47
C ASN A 118 14.69 4.88 -15.02
N LEU A 119 13.81 4.59 -14.06
CA LEU A 119 14.12 4.75 -12.64
C LEU A 119 14.85 3.51 -12.11
N SER A 120 16.02 3.73 -11.53
CA SER A 120 16.79 2.71 -10.85
C SER A 120 16.67 2.87 -9.34
N ILE A 121 16.21 1.83 -8.65
CA ILE A 121 16.23 1.73 -7.19
C ILE A 121 17.41 0.83 -6.82
N GLU A 122 18.36 1.37 -6.07
CA GLU A 122 19.63 0.67 -5.80
C GLU A 122 19.88 0.45 -4.31
N ASN A 123 20.64 -0.60 -4.02
CA ASN A 123 21.19 -0.89 -2.68
C ASN A 123 20.14 -0.95 -1.56
N LYS A 124 18.98 -1.58 -1.82
CA LYS A 124 17.94 -1.76 -0.83
C LYS A 124 18.01 -3.14 -0.16
N ARG A 125 17.73 -3.19 1.13
CA ARG A 125 17.46 -4.45 1.82
C ARG A 125 16.06 -4.93 1.45
N SER A 126 15.92 -6.21 1.16
CA SER A 126 14.64 -6.85 0.86
C SER A 126 14.47 -8.12 1.67
N HIS A 127 13.24 -8.54 1.84
CA HIS A 127 12.90 -9.87 2.31
C HIS A 127 12.32 -10.68 1.16
N ILE A 128 12.66 -11.97 1.13
CA ILE A 128 12.10 -12.89 0.15
C ILE A 128 10.99 -13.67 0.84
N ILE A 129 9.77 -13.56 0.31
CA ILE A 129 8.58 -14.21 0.86
C ILE A 129 7.77 -14.86 -0.26
N ASP A 130 6.94 -15.84 0.08
CA ASP A 130 6.04 -16.47 -0.89
C ASP A 130 4.80 -15.60 -1.15
N MET A 131 4.65 -15.13 -2.39
CA MET A 131 3.51 -14.32 -2.83
C MET A 131 2.61 -15.05 -3.84
N ARG A 132 2.72 -16.38 -4.00
CA ARG A 132 1.90 -17.14 -4.95
C ARG A 132 0.40 -16.98 -4.68
N HIS A 133 0.00 -16.81 -3.42
CA HIS A 133 -1.38 -16.56 -3.05
C HIS A 133 -1.89 -15.22 -3.63
N ILE A 134 -1.04 -14.18 -3.69
CA ILE A 134 -1.36 -12.88 -4.29
C ILE A 134 -1.49 -13.05 -5.80
N GLU A 135 -0.52 -13.70 -6.45
CA GLU A 135 -0.55 -13.96 -7.90
C GLU A 135 -1.79 -14.72 -8.31
N LYS A 136 -2.12 -15.80 -7.58
CA LYS A 136 -3.32 -16.61 -7.83
C LYS A 136 -4.60 -15.80 -7.68
N SER A 137 -4.67 -14.98 -6.63
CA SER A 137 -5.85 -14.15 -6.38
C SER A 137 -6.02 -13.03 -7.39
N LYS A 138 -4.91 -12.33 -7.72
CA LYS A 138 -4.92 -11.15 -8.59
C LYS A 138 -4.74 -11.50 -10.07
N LYS A 139 -4.41 -12.76 -10.39
CA LYS A 139 -4.16 -13.26 -11.75
C LYS A 139 -3.09 -12.44 -12.49
N ILE A 140 -2.05 -12.05 -11.79
CA ILE A 140 -0.91 -11.31 -12.33
C ILE A 140 0.41 -11.88 -11.81
N LYS A 141 1.47 -11.81 -12.62
CA LYS A 141 2.84 -12.09 -12.16
C LYS A 141 3.30 -10.95 -11.26
N VAL A 142 3.58 -11.22 -9.97
CA VAL A 142 4.04 -10.26 -8.97
C VAL A 142 5.47 -10.57 -8.60
N LEU A 143 6.42 -9.71 -8.97
CA LEU A 143 7.83 -9.84 -8.61
C LEU A 143 8.11 -9.40 -7.18
N GLY A 144 7.32 -8.44 -6.67
CA GLY A 144 7.54 -7.94 -5.32
C GLY A 144 6.60 -6.81 -4.91
N ILE A 145 6.89 -6.27 -3.73
CA ILE A 145 6.18 -5.15 -3.12
C ILE A 145 7.19 -4.07 -2.76
N ILE A 146 6.90 -2.83 -3.13
CA ILE A 146 7.72 -1.66 -2.82
C ILE A 146 7.20 -1.03 -1.55
N GLY A 147 7.98 -1.12 -0.47
CA GLY A 147 7.61 -0.62 0.84
C GLY A 147 8.37 0.62 1.29
N TYR A 148 8.15 0.99 2.55
CA TYR A 148 8.70 2.18 3.20
C TYR A 148 10.20 2.37 3.03
N ASN A 149 11.01 1.30 3.14
CA ASN A 149 12.48 1.44 3.05
C ASN A 149 12.97 1.94 1.69
N VAL A 150 12.14 1.84 0.66
CA VAL A 150 12.36 2.46 -0.66
C VAL A 150 11.71 3.83 -0.71
N LEU A 151 10.42 3.89 -0.35
CA LEU A 151 9.57 5.06 -0.54
C LEU A 151 10.00 6.28 0.28
N LYS A 152 10.59 6.07 1.46
CA LYS A 152 11.04 7.16 2.35
C LYS A 152 12.12 8.08 1.76
N ASP A 153 12.76 7.69 0.67
CA ASP A 153 13.81 8.49 0.02
C ASP A 153 13.24 9.40 -1.08
N TYR A 154 11.92 9.39 -1.23
CA TYR A 154 11.19 10.14 -2.23
C TYR A 154 10.04 10.94 -1.62
N GLU A 155 9.73 12.06 -2.21
CA GLU A 155 8.40 12.65 -2.17
C GLU A 155 7.53 11.90 -3.18
N ILE A 156 6.38 11.39 -2.75
CA ILE A 156 5.55 10.45 -3.50
C ILE A 156 4.23 11.13 -3.82
N PHE A 157 4.00 11.46 -5.06
CA PHE A 157 2.69 11.93 -5.49
C PHE A 157 1.86 10.78 -6.04
N VAL A 158 0.79 10.47 -5.35
CA VAL A 158 -0.20 9.45 -5.73
C VAL A 158 -1.34 10.13 -6.46
N ASP A 159 -1.38 9.97 -7.76
CA ASP A 159 -2.40 10.56 -8.63
C ASP A 159 -3.29 9.48 -9.24
N MET A 160 -4.39 9.18 -8.54
CA MET A 160 -5.38 8.21 -9.03
C MET A 160 -6.18 8.74 -10.22
N TYR A 161 -6.22 10.05 -10.41
CA TYR A 161 -6.94 10.67 -11.53
C TYR A 161 -6.21 10.41 -12.86
N LEU A 162 -4.88 10.58 -12.85
CA LEU A 162 -4.04 10.31 -14.02
C LEU A 162 -3.50 8.86 -14.05
N ASN A 163 -3.79 8.03 -13.05
CA ASN A 163 -3.19 6.71 -12.87
C ASN A 163 -1.65 6.74 -12.91
N GLN A 164 -1.07 7.63 -12.11
CA GLN A 164 0.35 7.95 -12.15
C GLN A 164 0.93 8.13 -10.76
N ILE A 165 2.12 7.57 -10.53
CA ILE A 165 2.95 7.86 -9.37
C ILE A 165 4.11 8.73 -9.83
N THR A 166 4.29 9.88 -9.18
CA THR A 166 5.51 10.67 -9.36
C THR A 166 6.40 10.48 -8.14
N LEU A 167 7.64 10.07 -8.39
CA LEU A 167 8.68 9.91 -7.37
C LEU A 167 9.74 10.98 -7.59
N THR A 168 9.88 11.89 -6.63
CA THR A 168 10.93 12.91 -6.63
C THR A 168 11.89 12.64 -5.48
N LYS A 169 13.19 12.45 -5.76
CA LYS A 169 14.21 12.29 -4.71
C LYS A 169 14.22 13.49 -3.78
N ILE A 170 14.40 13.19 -2.49
CA ILE A 170 14.50 14.20 -1.43
C ILE A 170 15.84 14.06 -0.68
N ASP A 171 16.29 15.17 -0.11
CA ASP A 171 17.44 15.21 0.78
C ASP A 171 17.11 14.68 2.21
N ALA A 172 18.04 14.82 3.13
CA ALA A 172 17.86 14.40 4.51
C ALA A 172 16.74 15.16 5.25
N ASP A 173 16.49 16.41 4.85
CA ASP A 173 15.48 17.29 5.42
C ASP A 173 14.12 17.18 4.70
N GLY A 174 14.04 16.36 3.67
CA GLY A 174 12.84 16.14 2.89
C GLY A 174 12.58 17.20 1.82
N ASN A 175 13.60 17.98 1.44
CA ASN A 175 13.46 18.92 0.32
C ASN A 175 13.71 18.20 -1.00
N LYS A 176 12.93 18.55 -2.01
CA LYS A 176 13.07 17.99 -3.35
C LYS A 176 14.43 18.37 -3.94
N LEU A 177 15.10 17.41 -4.57
CA LEU A 177 16.33 17.65 -5.33
C LEU A 177 16.04 18.08 -6.78
N GLY A 178 14.86 17.76 -7.29
CA GLY A 178 14.40 18.12 -8.62
C GLY A 178 13.47 19.33 -8.64
N ASN A 179 13.00 19.67 -9.85
CA ASN A 179 12.04 20.73 -10.06
C ASN A 179 10.64 20.33 -9.58
N GLN A 180 9.72 21.30 -9.56
CA GLN A 180 8.31 21.04 -9.27
C GLN A 180 7.70 20.18 -10.40
N PRO A 181 7.25 18.95 -10.12
CA PRO A 181 6.80 18.05 -11.18
C PRO A 181 5.31 18.22 -11.55
N TYR A 182 4.59 19.10 -10.89
CA TYR A 182 3.16 19.34 -11.08
C TYR A 182 2.89 20.85 -11.11
N LEU A 183 1.88 21.24 -11.87
CA LEU A 183 1.50 22.65 -12.09
C LEU A 183 0.47 23.12 -11.06
N GLU A 184 -0.28 22.19 -10.49
CA GLU A 184 -1.37 22.47 -9.58
C GLU A 184 -0.84 22.87 -8.20
N GLU A 185 -1.60 23.70 -7.51
CA GLU A 185 -1.26 24.19 -6.19
C GLU A 185 -1.58 23.18 -5.08
N VAL A 186 -0.83 23.27 -4.00
CA VAL A 186 -1.15 22.58 -2.75
C VAL A 186 -2.29 23.33 -2.07
N VAL A 187 -3.44 22.68 -1.95
CA VAL A 187 -4.64 23.30 -1.36
C VAL A 187 -4.70 23.13 0.16
N ASP A 188 -4.05 22.10 0.71
CA ASP A 188 -3.97 21.87 2.16
C ASP A 188 -2.85 20.88 2.49
N SER A 189 -2.48 20.79 3.76
CA SER A 189 -1.57 19.77 4.25
C SER A 189 -1.93 19.33 5.67
N ILE A 190 -1.61 18.09 5.99
CA ILE A 190 -1.72 17.55 7.35
C ILE A 190 -0.40 16.94 7.78
N ASP A 191 -0.13 17.01 9.08
CA ASP A 191 0.99 16.31 9.67
C ASP A 191 0.62 14.84 9.94
N PHE A 192 1.62 13.97 9.91
CA PHE A 192 1.48 12.60 10.38
C PHE A 192 2.62 12.21 11.32
N THR A 193 2.44 11.14 12.06
CA THR A 193 3.49 10.52 12.84
C THR A 193 3.86 9.16 12.26
N LEU A 194 5.13 8.79 12.35
CA LEU A 194 5.56 7.44 12.02
C LEU A 194 5.56 6.57 13.27
N LYS A 195 4.84 5.46 13.20
CA LYS A 195 4.96 4.34 14.15
C LYS A 195 5.70 3.21 13.45
N LYS A 196 7.01 3.11 13.68
CA LYS A 196 7.95 2.34 12.84
C LYS A 196 7.91 2.87 11.40
N HIS A 197 7.28 2.15 10.48
CA HIS A 197 7.09 2.52 9.06
C HIS A 197 5.66 2.99 8.75
N THR A 198 4.72 2.77 9.66
CA THR A 198 3.30 3.08 9.43
C THR A 198 3.05 4.57 9.55
N ILE A 199 2.47 5.17 8.52
CA ILE A 199 1.96 6.53 8.54
C ILE A 199 0.71 6.56 9.42
N VAL A 200 0.71 7.39 10.45
CA VAL A 200 -0.41 7.54 11.38
C VAL A 200 -0.91 8.97 11.34
N ILE A 201 -2.18 9.16 10.98
CA ILE A 201 -2.84 10.46 10.87
C ILE A 201 -4.03 10.55 11.84
N GLU A 202 -4.32 11.75 12.27
CA GLU A 202 -5.52 12.03 13.05
C GLU A 202 -6.66 12.51 12.14
N GLY A 203 -7.87 12.17 12.52
CA GLY A 203 -9.09 12.62 11.86
C GLY A 203 -10.27 12.63 12.82
N SER A 204 -11.43 12.98 12.32
CA SER A 204 -12.65 12.96 13.11
C SER A 204 -13.85 12.50 12.32
N ILE A 205 -14.79 11.83 13.00
CA ILE A 205 -16.11 11.48 12.49
C ILE A 205 -17.13 11.87 13.57
N ASN A 206 -18.13 12.66 13.19
CA ASN A 206 -19.13 13.19 14.12
C ASN A 206 -18.50 13.83 15.38
N ARG A 207 -17.43 14.65 15.21
CA ARG A 207 -16.67 15.32 16.28
C ARG A 207 -15.91 14.36 17.22
N LYS A 208 -15.81 13.07 16.90
CA LYS A 208 -14.98 12.11 17.66
C LYS A 208 -13.65 11.97 16.95
N LYS A 209 -12.56 12.25 17.66
CA LYS A 209 -11.18 12.05 17.18
C LYS A 209 -10.92 10.57 17.00
N LEU A 210 -10.24 10.23 15.93
CA LEU A 210 -9.84 8.88 15.52
C LEU A 210 -8.43 8.92 14.97
N THR A 211 -7.75 7.80 15.07
CA THR A 211 -6.40 7.61 14.58
C THR A 211 -6.41 6.59 13.44
N PHE A 212 -5.85 6.97 12.29
CA PHE A 212 -5.85 6.13 11.10
C PHE A 212 -4.44 5.81 10.64
N GLY A 213 -4.23 4.56 10.21
CA GLY A 213 -3.08 4.19 9.38
C GLY A 213 -3.37 4.53 7.92
N LEU A 214 -2.37 5.01 7.18
CA LEU A 214 -2.48 5.25 5.73
C LEU A 214 -1.71 4.18 4.98
N ASP A 215 -2.38 3.51 4.02
CA ASP A 215 -1.85 2.31 3.38
C ASP A 215 -2.34 2.16 1.94
N THR A 216 -1.44 2.34 0.97
CA THR A 216 -1.75 2.11 -0.46
C THR A 216 -1.93 0.64 -0.82
N GLY A 217 -1.46 -0.29 0.03
CA GLY A 217 -1.67 -1.74 -0.10
C GLY A 217 -3.03 -2.21 0.41
N ALA A 218 -3.84 -1.34 1.04
CA ALA A 218 -5.18 -1.67 1.51
C ALA A 218 -6.22 -1.43 0.41
N GLU A 219 -6.80 -2.50 -0.12
CA GLU A 219 -7.85 -2.46 -1.16
C GLU A 219 -9.12 -1.75 -0.68
N PHE A 220 -9.40 -1.80 0.61
CA PHE A 220 -10.55 -1.17 1.26
C PHE A 220 -10.10 -0.42 2.51
N ASN A 221 -10.72 0.71 2.74
CA ASN A 221 -10.61 1.32 4.06
C ASN A 221 -11.14 0.35 5.13
N GLN A 222 -10.65 0.49 6.33
CA GLN A 222 -11.11 -0.30 7.47
C GLN A 222 -11.45 0.63 8.62
N ILE A 223 -12.49 0.30 9.37
CA ILE A 223 -12.83 0.96 10.64
C ILE A 223 -13.02 -0.10 11.72
N SER A 224 -12.49 0.16 12.90
CA SER A 224 -12.60 -0.77 14.03
C SER A 224 -14.04 -0.89 14.50
N SER A 225 -14.49 -2.13 14.72
CA SER A 225 -15.80 -2.38 15.34
C SER A 225 -15.89 -1.89 16.80
N ARG A 226 -14.76 -1.46 17.37
CA ARG A 226 -14.66 -0.96 18.76
C ARG A 226 -14.73 0.56 18.89
N VAL A 227 -14.81 1.29 17.77
CA VAL A 227 -15.03 2.75 17.84
C VAL A 227 -16.40 3.05 18.46
N SER A 228 -16.58 4.28 18.94
CA SER A 228 -17.79 4.68 19.62
C SER A 228 -19.04 4.53 18.74
N LYS A 229 -20.20 4.27 19.36
CA LYS A 229 -21.49 4.21 18.66
C LYS A 229 -21.77 5.48 17.82
N GLN A 230 -21.29 6.64 18.27
CA GLN A 230 -21.44 7.90 17.55
C GLN A 230 -20.68 7.88 16.21
N VAL A 231 -19.50 7.26 16.14
CA VAL A 231 -18.74 7.05 14.90
C VAL A 231 -19.46 6.04 14.01
N LEU A 232 -19.91 4.91 14.59
CA LEU A 232 -20.60 3.84 13.85
C LEU A 232 -21.91 4.30 13.20
N LYS A 233 -22.57 5.37 13.69
CA LYS A 233 -23.71 6.00 13.01
C LYS A 233 -23.38 6.56 11.62
N SER A 234 -22.10 6.77 11.31
CA SER A 234 -21.64 7.18 9.98
C SER A 234 -21.20 6.03 9.08
N PHE A 235 -21.28 4.78 9.57
CA PHE A 235 -21.05 3.59 8.77
C PHE A 235 -22.38 2.99 8.34
N TYR A 236 -22.60 2.89 7.03
CA TYR A 236 -23.81 2.35 6.43
C TYR A 236 -23.49 0.97 5.83
N PRO A 237 -23.84 -0.13 6.55
CA PRO A 237 -23.56 -1.48 6.09
C PRO A 237 -24.38 -1.83 4.85
N LYS A 238 -23.78 -2.56 3.92
CA LYS A 238 -24.42 -3.03 2.69
C LYS A 238 -24.53 -4.55 2.62
N LYS A 239 -23.47 -5.26 2.98
CA LYS A 239 -23.43 -6.72 2.95
C LYS A 239 -22.35 -7.29 3.87
N ARG A 240 -22.44 -8.58 4.15
CA ARG A 240 -21.37 -9.36 4.77
C ARG A 240 -20.42 -9.88 3.71
N VAL A 241 -19.15 -9.90 4.01
CA VAL A 241 -18.10 -10.38 3.11
C VAL A 241 -17.09 -11.19 3.90
N LYS A 242 -16.46 -12.14 3.23
CA LYS A 242 -15.37 -12.94 3.83
C LYS A 242 -14.04 -12.27 3.49
N LEU A 243 -13.27 -11.94 4.51
CA LEU A 243 -11.88 -11.55 4.36
C LEU A 243 -11.00 -12.78 4.50
N MET A 244 -9.99 -12.86 3.65
CA MET A 244 -8.91 -13.82 3.76
C MET A 244 -7.64 -13.04 4.07
N GLY A 245 -7.00 -13.32 5.20
CA GLY A 245 -5.70 -12.77 5.55
C GLY A 245 -4.55 -13.51 4.85
N ALA A 246 -3.32 -13.21 5.23
CA ALA A 246 -2.13 -13.95 4.77
C ALA A 246 -2.16 -15.43 5.18
N SER A 247 -2.93 -15.79 6.21
CA SER A 247 -3.30 -17.16 6.54
C SER A 247 -4.62 -17.50 5.85
N ASP A 248 -4.84 -18.77 5.50
CA ASP A 248 -6.09 -19.27 4.88
C ASP A 248 -7.35 -19.07 5.74
N ARG A 249 -7.21 -18.40 6.88
CA ARG A 249 -8.29 -18.13 7.82
C ARG A 249 -9.23 -17.07 7.27
N LYS A 250 -10.47 -17.45 7.01
CA LYS A 250 -11.54 -16.55 6.55
C LYS A 250 -12.29 -15.99 7.76
N ILE A 251 -12.43 -14.68 7.82
CA ILE A 251 -13.30 -14.00 8.81
C ILE A 251 -14.42 -13.28 8.08
N GLU A 252 -15.61 -13.30 8.67
CA GLU A 252 -16.76 -12.55 8.14
C GLU A 252 -16.78 -11.14 8.74
N VAL A 253 -16.91 -10.14 7.87
CA VAL A 253 -16.96 -8.72 8.24
C VAL A 253 -18.08 -8.00 7.51
N LEU A 254 -18.47 -6.83 7.99
CA LEU A 254 -19.43 -5.97 7.30
C LEU A 254 -18.71 -5.06 6.31
N TYR A 255 -19.18 -5.06 5.08
CA TYR A 255 -18.83 -4.10 4.05
C TYR A 255 -19.91 -3.04 3.95
N GLY A 256 -19.51 -1.78 3.85
CA GLY A 256 -20.43 -0.66 3.72
C GLY A 256 -19.74 0.62 3.30
N ASN A 257 -20.42 1.74 3.49
CA ASN A 257 -19.87 3.08 3.25
C ASN A 257 -19.65 3.81 4.58
N LEU A 258 -18.46 4.36 4.76
CA LEU A 258 -18.13 5.27 5.85
C LEU A 258 -18.26 6.71 5.35
N HIS A 259 -18.93 7.55 6.12
CA HIS A 259 -19.18 8.94 5.80
C HIS A 259 -18.55 9.86 6.83
N LYS A 260 -18.45 11.15 6.48
CA LYS A 260 -18.11 12.26 7.39
C LYS A 260 -16.72 12.19 8.00
N LEU A 261 -15.77 11.51 7.37
CA LEU A 261 -14.37 11.61 7.78
C LEU A 261 -13.86 13.02 7.44
N LYS A 262 -13.28 13.69 8.43
CA LYS A 262 -12.66 15.00 8.33
C LYS A 262 -11.26 14.92 8.89
N LEU A 263 -10.26 15.38 8.12
CA LEU A 263 -8.86 15.42 8.54
C LEU A 263 -8.42 16.84 8.92
N SER A 264 -8.94 17.85 8.20
CA SER A 264 -8.73 19.26 8.50
C SER A 264 -10.00 20.05 8.23
N GLU A 265 -9.97 21.37 8.33
CA GLU A 265 -11.13 22.22 8.00
C GLU A 265 -11.52 22.14 6.52
N THR A 266 -10.56 21.88 5.63
CA THR A 266 -10.75 21.83 4.18
C THR A 266 -10.69 20.41 3.62
N VAL A 267 -10.08 19.44 4.33
CA VAL A 267 -9.94 18.05 3.87
C VAL A 267 -10.95 17.13 4.55
N TYR A 268 -11.96 16.76 3.80
CA TYR A 268 -13.00 15.83 4.24
C TYR A 268 -13.29 14.79 3.14
N PHE A 269 -13.87 13.66 3.56
CA PHE A 269 -14.12 12.50 2.72
C PHE A 269 -15.51 11.91 2.93
N GLY A 270 -15.91 11.14 1.97
CA GLY A 270 -17.04 10.24 2.02
C GLY A 270 -18.00 10.44 0.86
N PRO A 271 -18.80 9.42 0.55
CA PRO A 271 -18.78 8.09 1.16
C PRO A 271 -17.58 7.26 0.67
N MET A 272 -16.93 6.54 1.57
CA MET A 272 -15.82 5.65 1.25
C MET A 272 -16.20 4.19 1.50
N LYS A 273 -15.85 3.30 0.59
CA LYS A 273 -16.04 1.84 0.76
C LYS A 273 -15.14 1.36 1.88
N THR A 274 -15.74 0.81 2.92
CA THR A 274 -15.06 0.51 4.19
C THR A 274 -15.53 -0.83 4.74
N LEU A 275 -14.60 -1.54 5.37
CA LEU A 275 -14.86 -2.76 6.12
C LEU A 275 -14.94 -2.44 7.61
N LEU A 276 -15.99 -2.89 8.27
CA LEU A 276 -16.08 -2.87 9.72
C LEU A 276 -15.46 -4.16 10.26
N THR A 277 -14.30 -4.05 10.91
CA THR A 277 -13.49 -5.20 11.32
C THR A 277 -12.88 -5.00 12.71
N ASN A 278 -12.19 -6.01 13.22
CA ASN A 278 -11.45 -5.92 14.46
C ASN A 278 -9.95 -5.72 14.17
N LEU A 279 -9.42 -4.56 14.53
CA LEU A 279 -8.03 -4.19 14.31
C LEU A 279 -7.06 -4.58 15.44
N ASN A 280 -7.49 -5.32 16.45
CA ASN A 280 -6.66 -5.60 17.64
C ASN A 280 -5.38 -6.37 17.33
N SER A 281 -5.47 -7.42 16.53
CA SER A 281 -4.29 -8.24 16.19
C SER A 281 -3.26 -7.40 15.45
N MET A 282 -3.72 -6.58 14.50
CA MET A 282 -2.89 -5.65 13.76
C MET A 282 -2.27 -4.60 14.68
N ASN A 283 -3.08 -3.94 15.51
CA ASN A 283 -2.59 -2.95 16.48
C ASN A 283 -1.54 -3.54 17.43
N LYS A 284 -1.74 -4.77 17.91
CA LYS A 284 -0.76 -5.46 18.75
C LYS A 284 0.54 -5.72 17.98
N ALA A 285 0.44 -6.15 16.74
CA ALA A 285 1.59 -6.49 15.92
C ALA A 285 2.45 -5.27 15.57
N PHE A 286 1.82 -4.15 15.23
CA PHE A 286 2.52 -2.91 14.88
C PHE A 286 2.85 -2.02 16.08
N GLY A 287 2.34 -2.34 17.28
CA GLY A 287 2.48 -1.47 18.45
C GLY A 287 1.71 -0.15 18.28
N THR A 288 0.57 -0.20 17.58
CA THR A 288 -0.29 0.95 17.28
C THR A 288 -1.60 0.89 18.05
N LYS A 289 -2.38 1.98 17.98
CA LYS A 289 -3.75 2.07 18.51
C LYS A 289 -4.65 2.69 17.45
N LEU A 290 -4.64 2.10 16.23
CA LEU A 290 -5.43 2.61 15.12
C LEU A 290 -6.91 2.29 15.30
N ASP A 291 -7.75 3.28 15.03
CA ASP A 291 -9.20 3.16 14.93
C ASP A 291 -9.62 2.72 13.52
N GLY A 292 -8.79 2.96 12.52
CA GLY A 292 -9.03 2.57 11.13
C GLY A 292 -7.78 2.54 10.27
N ILE A 293 -7.95 2.11 9.03
CA ILE A 293 -6.96 2.16 7.95
C ILE A 293 -7.61 2.88 6.78
N LEU A 294 -6.90 3.81 6.18
CA LEU A 294 -7.27 4.50 4.95
C LEU A 294 -6.46 3.94 3.79
N GLY A 295 -7.15 3.38 2.82
CA GLY A 295 -6.55 2.71 1.67
C GLY A 295 -6.99 3.33 0.35
N HIS A 296 -7.32 2.47 -0.62
CA HIS A 296 -7.64 2.88 -1.98
C HIS A 296 -8.64 4.05 -2.09
N ASP A 297 -9.79 3.98 -1.38
CA ASP A 297 -10.83 5.01 -1.51
C ASP A 297 -10.40 6.39 -0.95
N PHE A 298 -9.39 6.43 -0.08
CA PHE A 298 -8.76 7.68 0.35
C PHE A 298 -8.03 8.33 -0.82
N PHE A 299 -7.13 7.60 -1.46
CA PHE A 299 -6.34 8.09 -2.58
C PHE A 299 -7.19 8.35 -3.83
N ALA A 300 -8.28 7.60 -4.02
CA ALA A 300 -9.21 7.82 -5.13
C ALA A 300 -10.02 9.13 -5.00
N GLN A 301 -10.19 9.65 -3.78
CA GLN A 301 -10.93 10.90 -3.54
C GLN A 301 -10.03 12.13 -3.41
N LYS A 302 -8.74 11.94 -3.19
CA LYS A 302 -7.80 13.05 -3.01
C LYS A 302 -6.47 12.74 -3.71
N ARG A 303 -5.99 13.70 -4.48
CA ARG A 303 -4.64 13.67 -5.03
C ARG A 303 -3.68 14.06 -3.91
N ALA A 304 -2.81 13.15 -3.50
CA ALA A 304 -2.02 13.30 -2.29
C ALA A 304 -0.52 13.11 -2.54
N ILE A 305 0.28 13.98 -1.92
CA ILE A 305 1.74 13.87 -1.88
C ILE A 305 2.13 13.44 -0.47
N ILE A 306 2.95 12.41 -0.36
CA ILE A 306 3.49 11.92 0.91
C ILE A 306 4.98 12.26 0.97
N ASN A 307 5.39 12.96 2.02
CA ASN A 307 6.79 13.24 2.31
C ASN A 307 7.14 12.68 3.69
N TYR A 308 7.83 11.55 3.72
CA TYR A 308 8.16 10.84 4.96
C TYR A 308 9.14 11.61 5.86
N LYS A 309 10.06 12.37 5.27
CA LYS A 309 11.06 13.13 6.02
C LYS A 309 10.43 14.33 6.74
N LYS A 310 9.55 15.04 6.06
CA LYS A 310 8.79 16.16 6.63
C LYS A 310 7.60 15.70 7.47
N GLN A 311 7.28 14.40 7.43
CA GLN A 311 6.08 13.83 8.06
C GLN A 311 4.80 14.60 7.69
N LYS A 312 4.65 14.92 6.39
CA LYS A 312 3.52 15.68 5.85
C LYS A 312 2.86 14.96 4.69
N ILE A 313 1.54 15.10 4.63
CA ILE A 313 0.73 14.79 3.44
C ILE A 313 0.22 16.12 2.92
N TYR A 314 0.49 16.40 1.65
CA TYR A 314 -0.04 17.56 0.94
C TYR A 314 -1.16 17.09 0.04
N PHE A 315 -2.22 17.89 -0.05
CA PHE A 315 -3.33 17.66 -0.96
C PHE A 315 -3.24 18.64 -2.12
N ILE A 316 -3.42 18.11 -3.32
CA ILE A 316 -3.35 18.88 -4.57
C ILE A 316 -4.75 18.95 -5.17
N ASP A 317 -5.08 20.07 -5.75
CA ASP A 317 -6.34 20.25 -6.46
C ASP A 317 -6.41 19.34 -7.70
N PHE A 318 -7.63 19.08 -8.15
CA PHE A 318 -7.81 18.37 -9.40
C PHE A 318 -7.35 19.24 -10.57
N PRO A 319 -6.83 18.63 -11.66
CA PRO A 319 -6.47 19.40 -12.83
C PRO A 319 -7.65 20.22 -13.30
N ILE A 320 -7.37 21.46 -13.70
CA ILE A 320 -8.43 22.37 -14.19
C ILE A 320 -9.11 21.68 -15.37
N GLN A 321 -10.38 21.35 -15.21
CA GLN A 321 -11.21 20.97 -16.33
C GLN A 321 -11.41 22.25 -17.15
N LEU A 322 -10.76 22.35 -18.31
CA LEU A 322 -11.11 23.35 -19.28
C LEU A 322 -12.59 23.13 -19.63
N LYS A 323 -13.42 24.07 -19.21
CA LYS A 323 -14.86 24.09 -19.50
C LYS A 323 -15.08 24.27 -20.99
#